data_1bc03d9c494a5c2baffdcd79bb03b29c
#
_entry.id   1bc03d9c494a5c2baffdcd79bb03b29c
#
_cell.length_a   1.000
_cell.length_b   1.000
_cell.length_c   1.000
_cell.angle_alpha   90.00
_cell.angle_beta   90.00
_cell.angle_gamma   90.00
#
_symmetry.space_group_name_H-M   'P 1'
#
loop_
_entity.id
_entity.type
_entity.pdbx_description
1 polymer ?
#
loop_
_entity_poly.entity_id
_entity_poly.type
_entity_poly.pdbx_seq_one_letter_code
_entity_poly.pdbx_strand_id
1 'polypeptide(L)'
;LHPTYGKLLTGLQILCSELPVRLKFGAEVRISPTILDLDFLPLCFQKTKVMLLEMPRTLRPQWDTNVIYQLTLGGVIPLIAHIERYPYVQKNPNIALDWIEAGAYLQVNADSIVGDTMQRNFVYRLIKHGVVHVIASDTHSPDKRPPQLTKAMRLITRKFDNAVGGKLECNAQSLFNGDAPDVEQPVLISKWF
;
A
#
# COMPACT_ATOMS: atom_id res chain seq x y z
N LEU A 1 -18.24 -5.83 -15.43
CA LEU A 1 -16.84 -6.30 -15.47
C LEU A 1 -16.50 -6.82 -16.86
N HIS A 2 -15.35 -6.41 -17.42
CA HIS A 2 -14.93 -6.81 -18.77
C HIS A 2 -14.77 -8.35 -18.81
N PRO A 3 -15.18 -9.05 -19.91
CA PRO A 3 -15.11 -10.52 -20.01
C PRO A 3 -13.71 -11.11 -19.75
N THR A 4 -12.66 -10.34 -20.04
CA THR A 4 -11.26 -10.71 -19.76
C THR A 4 -10.98 -10.84 -18.25
N TYR A 5 -11.64 -10.02 -17.43
CA TYR A 5 -11.49 -10.07 -15.96
C TYR A 5 -12.05 -11.37 -15.37
N GLY A 6 -13.19 -11.83 -15.87
CA GLY A 6 -13.77 -13.12 -15.46
C GLY A 6 -12.87 -14.31 -15.76
N LYS A 7 -12.24 -14.35 -16.94
CA LYS A 7 -11.28 -15.40 -17.31
C LYS A 7 -10.02 -15.36 -16.45
N LEU A 8 -9.53 -14.16 -16.13
CA LEU A 8 -8.37 -14.00 -15.26
C LEU A 8 -8.65 -14.49 -13.84
N LEU A 9 -9.82 -14.17 -13.30
CA LEU A 9 -10.26 -14.65 -11.98
C LEU A 9 -10.36 -16.17 -11.93
N THR A 10 -10.94 -16.81 -12.97
CA THR A 10 -11.05 -18.28 -13.03
C THR A 10 -9.66 -18.93 -13.08
N GLY A 11 -8.74 -18.42 -13.90
CA GLY A 11 -7.37 -18.93 -13.96
C GLY A 11 -6.61 -18.80 -12.64
N LEU A 12 -6.78 -17.65 -11.96
CA LEU A 12 -6.18 -17.42 -10.66
C LEU A 12 -6.80 -18.29 -9.56
N GLN A 13 -8.10 -18.59 -9.61
CA GLN A 13 -8.76 -19.51 -8.67
C GLN A 13 -8.21 -20.94 -8.78
N ILE A 14 -7.93 -21.41 -10.00
CA ILE A 14 -7.30 -22.71 -10.23
C ILE A 14 -5.90 -22.73 -9.62
N LEU A 15 -5.08 -21.71 -9.90
CA LEU A 15 -3.74 -21.58 -9.31
C LEU A 15 -3.76 -21.55 -7.77
N CYS A 16 -4.75 -20.89 -7.17
CA CYS A 16 -4.89 -20.83 -5.71
C CYS A 16 -5.17 -22.19 -5.07
N SER A 17 -5.86 -23.10 -5.78
CA SER A 17 -6.15 -24.44 -5.26
C SER A 17 -4.93 -25.38 -5.34
N GLU A 18 -3.96 -25.06 -6.19
CA GLU A 18 -2.76 -25.87 -6.42
C GLU A 18 -1.54 -25.40 -5.60
N LEU A 19 -1.56 -24.16 -5.12
CA LEU A 19 -0.43 -23.58 -4.37
C LEU A 19 -0.62 -23.72 -2.86
N PRO A 20 0.45 -24.02 -2.09
CA PRO A 20 0.40 -24.10 -0.63
C PRO A 20 0.38 -22.71 0.03
N VAL A 21 -0.14 -21.68 -0.64
CA VAL A 21 -0.22 -20.30 -0.18
C VAL A 21 -1.63 -19.75 -0.32
N ARG A 22 -2.02 -18.91 0.63
CA ARG A 22 -3.30 -18.20 0.56
C ARG A 22 -3.17 -17.00 -0.37
N LEU A 23 -4.08 -16.91 -1.35
CA LEU A 23 -4.15 -15.81 -2.28
C LEU A 23 -5.50 -15.09 -2.17
N LYS A 24 -5.49 -13.79 -2.38
CA LYS A 24 -6.69 -12.97 -2.55
C LYS A 24 -6.54 -12.12 -3.81
N PHE A 25 -7.65 -11.93 -4.50
CA PHE A 25 -7.71 -11.03 -5.65
C PHE A 25 -8.08 -9.64 -5.19
N GLY A 26 -7.64 -8.64 -5.92
CA GLY A 26 -8.02 -7.25 -5.77
C GLY A 26 -7.59 -6.47 -6.99
N ALA A 27 -8.07 -5.25 -7.09
CA ALA A 27 -7.62 -4.31 -8.11
C ALA A 27 -6.70 -3.26 -7.49
N GLU A 28 -5.67 -2.83 -8.21
CA GLU A 28 -5.04 -1.55 -7.96
C GLU A 28 -5.87 -0.49 -8.69
N VAL A 29 -6.55 0.33 -7.91
CA VAL A 29 -7.56 1.26 -8.40
C VAL A 29 -6.98 2.66 -8.44
N ARG A 30 -6.96 3.26 -9.62
CA ARG A 30 -6.57 4.67 -9.72
C ARG A 30 -7.63 5.55 -9.08
N ILE A 31 -7.22 6.33 -8.07
CA ILE A 31 -8.14 7.21 -7.36
C ILE A 31 -8.76 8.27 -8.27
N SER A 32 -10.06 8.47 -8.16
CA SER A 32 -10.81 9.55 -8.81
C SER A 32 -12.06 9.85 -7.99
N PRO A 33 -12.67 11.05 -8.11
CA PRO A 33 -13.95 11.35 -7.45
C PRO A 33 -15.08 10.40 -7.84
N THR A 34 -15.05 9.89 -9.07
CA THR A 34 -16.08 8.97 -9.60
C THR A 34 -16.07 7.59 -8.94
N ILE A 35 -15.02 7.25 -8.18
CA ILE A 35 -14.99 5.97 -7.44
C ILE A 35 -16.10 5.89 -6.38
N LEU A 36 -16.55 7.04 -5.87
CA LEU A 36 -17.60 7.13 -4.85
C LEU A 36 -18.98 6.72 -5.40
N ASP A 37 -19.17 6.75 -6.73
CA ASP A 37 -20.40 6.37 -7.41
C ASP A 37 -20.43 4.89 -7.80
N LEU A 38 -19.36 4.14 -7.54
CA LEU A 38 -19.21 2.74 -7.94
C LEU A 38 -19.58 1.78 -6.82
N ASP A 39 -20.02 0.58 -7.18
CA ASP A 39 -19.93 -0.56 -6.28
C ASP A 39 -18.46 -0.94 -6.10
N PHE A 40 -17.89 -0.59 -4.96
CA PHE A 40 -16.47 -0.75 -4.68
C PHE A 40 -16.07 -2.16 -4.21
N LEU A 41 -17.03 -2.99 -3.76
CA LEU A 41 -16.71 -4.33 -3.23
C LEU A 41 -15.95 -5.21 -4.24
N PRO A 42 -16.29 -5.23 -5.54
CA PRO A 42 -15.51 -5.98 -6.52
C PRO A 42 -14.08 -5.47 -6.75
N LEU A 43 -13.77 -4.24 -6.32
CA LEU A 43 -12.46 -3.63 -6.45
C LEU A 43 -11.56 -3.88 -5.22
N CYS A 44 -12.17 -4.23 -4.09
CA CYS A 44 -11.45 -4.55 -2.86
C CYS A 44 -10.76 -5.93 -2.94
N PHE A 45 -9.82 -6.18 -2.05
CA PHE A 45 -9.28 -7.53 -1.87
C PHE A 45 -10.40 -8.50 -1.53
N GLN A 46 -10.37 -9.66 -2.17
CA GLN A 46 -11.41 -10.68 -2.08
C GLN A 46 -11.82 -10.96 -0.62
N LYS A 47 -13.14 -10.89 -0.34
CA LYS A 47 -13.74 -11.08 0.98
C LYS A 47 -13.25 -10.07 2.04
N THR A 48 -12.89 -8.87 1.62
CA THR A 48 -12.52 -7.77 2.52
C THR A 48 -13.13 -6.45 2.06
N LYS A 49 -12.88 -5.39 2.81
CA LYS A 49 -13.15 -4.00 2.41
C LYS A 49 -11.86 -3.21 2.18
N VAL A 50 -10.72 -3.89 2.07
CA VAL A 50 -9.43 -3.26 1.78
C VAL A 50 -9.34 -2.95 0.30
N MET A 51 -9.13 -1.69 -0.04
CA MET A 51 -8.99 -1.21 -1.42
C MET A 51 -7.60 -0.64 -1.65
N LEU A 52 -6.86 -1.21 -2.60
CA LEU A 52 -5.56 -0.68 -3.01
C LEU A 52 -5.77 0.48 -3.99
N LEU A 53 -5.29 1.67 -3.61
CA LEU A 53 -5.45 2.91 -4.36
C LEU A 53 -4.13 3.40 -4.93
N GLU A 54 -4.08 3.68 -6.22
CA GLU A 54 -2.96 4.38 -6.85
C GLU A 54 -3.28 5.87 -7.01
N MET A 55 -2.39 6.74 -6.55
CA MET A 55 -2.51 8.18 -6.73
C MET A 55 -1.98 8.61 -8.11
N PRO A 56 -2.46 9.75 -8.66
CA PRO A 56 -1.86 10.34 -9.86
C PRO A 56 -0.38 10.65 -9.64
N ARG A 57 0.47 10.24 -10.60
CA ARG A 57 1.93 10.32 -10.44
C ARG A 57 2.51 11.72 -10.47
N THR A 58 1.95 12.61 -11.28
CA THR A 58 2.57 13.90 -11.60
C THR A 58 2.22 15.00 -10.61
N LEU A 59 0.95 15.10 -10.24
CA LEU A 59 0.42 16.15 -9.37
C LEU A 59 -0.51 15.55 -8.32
N ARG A 60 -0.40 16.06 -7.10
CA ARG A 60 -1.37 15.76 -6.05
C ARG A 60 -2.72 16.38 -6.40
N PRO A 61 -3.82 15.60 -6.49
CA PRO A 61 -5.15 16.17 -6.63
C PRO A 61 -5.59 16.91 -5.37
N GLN A 62 -6.29 18.01 -5.51
CA GLN A 62 -6.82 18.76 -4.35
C GLN A 62 -7.97 18.04 -3.62
N TRP A 63 -8.59 17.06 -4.27
CA TRP A 63 -9.73 16.28 -3.77
C TRP A 63 -9.32 14.95 -3.14
N ASP A 64 -8.03 14.59 -3.10
CA ASP A 64 -7.54 13.27 -2.69
C ASP A 64 -7.99 12.90 -1.26
N THR A 65 -7.76 13.77 -0.29
CA THR A 65 -8.14 13.54 1.12
C THR A 65 -9.66 13.42 1.30
N ASN A 66 -10.44 14.22 0.55
CA ASN A 66 -11.89 14.12 0.62
C ASN A 66 -12.39 12.75 0.09
N VAL A 67 -11.86 12.28 -1.04
CA VAL A 67 -12.24 10.97 -1.59
C VAL A 67 -11.84 9.85 -0.63
N ILE A 68 -10.64 9.88 -0.07
CA ILE A 68 -10.18 8.90 0.94
C ILE A 68 -11.13 8.90 2.14
N TYR A 69 -11.45 10.06 2.67
CA TYR A 69 -12.35 10.21 3.82
C TYR A 69 -13.75 9.64 3.53
N GLN A 70 -14.33 9.93 2.36
CA GLN A 70 -15.64 9.40 1.96
C GLN A 70 -15.62 7.87 1.80
N LEU A 71 -14.56 7.30 1.24
CA LEU A 71 -14.38 5.85 1.19
C LEU A 71 -14.32 5.25 2.59
N THR A 72 -13.58 5.87 3.51
CA THR A 72 -13.48 5.44 4.92
C THR A 72 -14.84 5.50 5.62
N LEU A 73 -15.62 6.57 5.42
CA LEU A 73 -16.99 6.67 5.93
C LEU A 73 -17.91 5.57 5.36
N GLY A 74 -17.70 5.18 4.09
CA GLY A 74 -18.38 4.05 3.46
C GLY A 74 -17.93 2.67 3.98
N GLY A 75 -17.01 2.64 4.95
CA GLY A 75 -16.49 1.42 5.57
C GLY A 75 -15.41 0.71 4.72
N VAL A 76 -14.86 1.38 3.71
CA VAL A 76 -13.67 0.93 2.99
C VAL A 76 -12.43 1.14 3.87
N ILE A 77 -11.45 0.26 3.76
CA ILE A 77 -10.10 0.42 4.32
C ILE A 77 -9.17 0.82 3.17
N PRO A 78 -8.92 2.13 2.94
CA PRO A 78 -8.08 2.57 1.85
C PRO A 78 -6.60 2.24 2.13
N LEU A 79 -5.93 1.59 1.18
CA LEU A 79 -4.49 1.33 1.21
C LEU A 79 -3.85 2.02 0.02
N ILE A 80 -3.04 3.06 0.27
CA ILE A 80 -2.38 3.81 -0.81
C ILE A 80 -1.08 3.11 -1.19
N ALA A 81 -0.98 2.73 -2.46
CA ALA A 81 0.14 2.01 -3.02
C ALA A 81 1.40 2.88 -3.18
N HIS A 82 2.56 2.30 -2.98
CA HIS A 82 3.91 2.79 -3.32
C HIS A 82 4.11 4.30 -3.15
N ILE A 83 3.78 4.84 -1.95
CA ILE A 83 3.77 6.28 -1.68
C ILE A 83 5.13 6.95 -1.91
N GLU A 84 6.22 6.21 -1.79
CA GLU A 84 7.58 6.68 -2.02
C GLU A 84 7.88 7.00 -3.48
N ARG A 85 7.00 6.58 -4.41
CA ARG A 85 7.15 6.83 -5.85
C ARG A 85 6.53 8.14 -6.33
N TYR A 86 5.76 8.83 -5.47
CA TYR A 86 5.12 10.09 -5.85
C TYR A 86 6.09 11.27 -5.64
N PRO A 87 6.46 12.02 -6.71
CA PRO A 87 7.41 13.14 -6.60
C PRO A 87 6.98 14.21 -5.61
N TYR A 88 5.67 14.43 -5.46
CA TYR A 88 5.15 15.42 -4.50
C TYR A 88 5.27 14.93 -3.05
N VAL A 89 5.22 13.62 -2.78
CA VAL A 89 5.49 13.02 -1.46
C VAL A 89 6.99 13.09 -1.16
N GLN A 90 7.85 12.81 -2.15
CA GLN A 90 9.30 12.95 -2.00
C GLN A 90 9.69 14.40 -1.66
N LYS A 91 9.02 15.38 -2.29
CA LYS A 91 9.22 16.81 -2.03
C LYS A 91 8.64 17.28 -0.69
N ASN A 92 7.48 16.75 -0.32
CA ASN A 92 6.81 17.06 0.95
C ASN A 92 6.21 15.77 1.55
N PRO A 93 6.97 15.03 2.38
CA PRO A 93 6.50 13.77 2.96
C PRO A 93 5.28 13.92 3.89
N ASN A 94 5.01 15.12 4.41
CA ASN A 94 3.87 15.35 5.28
C ASN A 94 2.51 15.25 4.54
N ILE A 95 2.50 15.23 3.20
CA ILE A 95 1.31 14.88 2.42
C ILE A 95 0.77 13.50 2.83
N ALA A 96 1.65 12.57 3.17
CA ALA A 96 1.25 11.25 3.64
C ALA A 96 0.46 11.29 4.96
N LEU A 97 0.72 12.29 5.81
CA LEU A 97 -0.04 12.49 7.06
C LEU A 97 -1.48 12.90 6.78
N ASP A 98 -1.71 13.76 5.76
CA ASP A 98 -3.06 14.15 5.36
C ASP A 98 -3.89 12.94 4.94
N TRP A 99 -3.27 11.97 4.25
CA TRP A 99 -3.94 10.73 3.84
C TRP A 99 -4.24 9.80 5.02
N ILE A 100 -3.31 9.71 5.99
CA ILE A 100 -3.52 8.93 7.23
C ILE A 100 -4.65 9.56 8.05
N GLU A 101 -4.67 10.88 8.19
CA GLU A 101 -5.74 11.60 8.88
C GLU A 101 -7.11 11.38 8.20
N ALA A 102 -7.14 11.26 6.88
CA ALA A 102 -8.33 10.92 6.11
C ALA A 102 -8.75 9.43 6.24
N GLY A 103 -7.96 8.59 6.93
CA GLY A 103 -8.25 7.19 7.24
C GLY A 103 -7.53 6.16 6.36
N ALA A 104 -6.54 6.57 5.56
CA ALA A 104 -5.79 5.63 4.73
C ALA A 104 -4.63 4.97 5.45
N TYR A 105 -4.34 3.73 5.05
CA TYR A 105 -3.07 3.05 5.29
C TYR A 105 -2.13 3.25 4.11
N LEU A 106 -0.82 3.22 4.36
CA LEU A 106 0.19 3.57 3.37
C LEU A 106 1.17 2.42 3.16
N GLN A 107 1.40 2.10 1.89
CA GLN A 107 2.27 1.03 1.47
C GLN A 107 3.49 1.58 0.72
N VAL A 108 4.66 0.97 0.94
CA VAL A 108 5.88 1.19 0.16
C VAL A 108 6.35 -0.11 -0.48
N ASN A 109 7.10 0.02 -1.57
CA ASN A 109 7.61 -1.13 -2.30
C ASN A 109 8.94 -1.65 -1.74
N ALA A 110 9.08 -2.96 -1.75
CA ALA A 110 10.29 -3.65 -1.31
C ALA A 110 11.51 -3.31 -2.18
N ASP A 111 11.33 -3.11 -3.48
CA ASP A 111 12.40 -2.73 -4.40
C ASP A 111 12.98 -1.35 -4.07
N SER A 112 12.17 -0.42 -3.54
CA SER A 112 12.63 0.89 -3.06
C SER A 112 13.55 0.80 -1.84
N ILE A 113 13.46 -0.28 -1.07
CA ILE A 113 14.32 -0.55 0.09
C ILE A 113 15.59 -1.28 -0.35
N VAL A 114 15.47 -2.21 -1.30
CA VAL A 114 16.58 -3.05 -1.75
C VAL A 114 17.49 -2.32 -2.76
N GLY A 115 16.91 -1.44 -3.55
CA GLY A 115 17.57 -0.74 -4.65
C GLY A 115 18.49 0.40 -4.21
N ASP A 116 18.26 1.57 -4.76
CA ASP A 116 19.08 2.77 -4.55
C ASP A 116 19.13 3.24 -3.10
N THR A 117 20.30 3.70 -2.67
CA THR A 117 20.52 4.16 -1.27
C THR A 117 19.72 5.40 -0.92
N MET A 118 19.54 6.34 -1.85
CA MET A 118 18.79 7.58 -1.60
C MET A 118 17.30 7.25 -1.38
N GLN A 119 16.75 6.41 -2.25
CA GLN A 119 15.35 5.97 -2.13
C GLN A 119 15.12 5.15 -0.85
N ARG A 120 16.07 4.25 -0.52
CA ARG A 120 16.06 3.50 0.74
C ARG A 120 16.06 4.41 1.97
N ASN A 121 16.91 5.41 2.00
CA ASN A 121 17.00 6.36 3.11
C ASN A 121 15.71 7.18 3.25
N PHE A 122 15.07 7.52 2.13
CA PHE A 122 13.75 8.16 2.15
C PHE A 122 12.70 7.25 2.78
N VAL A 123 12.60 5.98 2.35
CA VAL A 123 11.69 5.00 2.95
C VAL A 123 11.98 4.77 4.43
N TYR A 124 13.24 4.64 4.83
CA TYR A 124 13.61 4.51 6.25
C TYR A 124 13.15 5.71 7.08
N ARG A 125 13.21 6.90 6.52
CA ARG A 125 12.69 8.10 7.18
C ARG A 125 11.18 8.04 7.34
N LEU A 126 10.43 7.61 6.33
CA LEU A 126 8.98 7.42 6.42
C LEU A 126 8.62 6.38 7.50
N ILE A 127 9.35 5.24 7.55
CA ILE A 127 9.16 4.20 8.58
C ILE A 127 9.43 4.77 9.97
N LYS A 128 10.54 5.49 10.16
CA LYS A 128 10.91 6.10 11.46
C LYS A 128 9.83 7.03 12.00
N HIS A 129 9.09 7.69 11.13
CA HIS A 129 8.03 8.64 11.49
C HIS A 129 6.63 7.99 11.56
N GLY A 130 6.53 6.66 11.48
CA GLY A 130 5.25 5.95 11.59
C GLY A 130 4.34 6.10 10.36
N VAL A 131 4.90 6.55 9.24
CA VAL A 131 4.12 6.82 8.01
C VAL A 131 3.87 5.56 7.19
N VAL A 132 4.75 4.56 7.28
CA VAL A 132 4.63 3.31 6.52
C VAL A 132 3.93 2.26 7.35
N HIS A 133 2.84 1.72 6.83
CA HIS A 133 2.06 0.68 7.49
C HIS A 133 2.33 -0.71 6.95
N VAL A 134 2.63 -0.83 5.64
CA VAL A 134 2.82 -2.10 4.94
C VAL A 134 3.95 -2.01 3.92
N ILE A 135 4.64 -3.12 3.71
CA ILE A 135 5.59 -3.30 2.62
C ILE A 135 5.08 -4.38 1.70
N ALA A 136 5.05 -4.08 0.39
CA ALA A 136 4.65 -5.03 -0.63
C ALA A 136 5.76 -5.24 -1.66
N SER A 137 5.73 -6.38 -2.35
CA SER A 137 6.73 -6.66 -3.40
C SER A 137 6.47 -5.88 -4.68
N ASP A 138 5.21 -5.61 -5.00
CA ASP A 138 4.77 -5.03 -6.28
C ASP A 138 5.41 -5.76 -7.49
N THR A 139 5.49 -7.08 -7.38
CA THR A 139 6.13 -7.96 -8.36
C THR A 139 5.31 -8.01 -9.65
N HIS A 140 5.98 -7.81 -10.79
CA HIS A 140 5.36 -7.87 -12.11
C HIS A 140 5.98 -8.95 -13.02
N SER A 141 7.19 -9.39 -12.72
CA SER A 141 7.89 -10.44 -13.47
C SER A 141 9.04 -11.02 -12.65
N PRO A 142 9.44 -12.25 -12.92
CA PRO A 142 10.57 -12.88 -12.22
C PRO A 142 11.91 -12.17 -12.49
N ASP A 143 12.07 -11.55 -13.66
CA ASP A 143 13.36 -11.00 -14.10
C ASP A 143 13.46 -9.48 -13.89
N LYS A 144 12.44 -8.71 -14.35
CA LYS A 144 12.50 -7.23 -14.33
C LYS A 144 12.06 -6.62 -13.00
N ARG A 145 11.06 -7.23 -12.35
CA ARG A 145 10.56 -6.82 -11.03
C ARG A 145 10.29 -8.04 -10.16
N PRO A 146 11.37 -8.74 -9.73
CA PRO A 146 11.26 -9.95 -8.92
C PRO A 146 10.77 -9.64 -7.51
N PRO A 147 10.27 -10.64 -6.77
CA PRO A 147 9.88 -10.47 -5.40
C PRO A 147 11.10 -10.17 -4.51
N GLN A 148 11.12 -9.01 -3.86
CA GLN A 148 12.21 -8.54 -3.00
C GLN A 148 11.83 -8.45 -1.53
N LEU A 149 10.61 -8.89 -1.14
CA LEU A 149 10.04 -8.65 0.18
C LEU A 149 10.94 -9.19 1.31
N THR A 150 11.41 -10.44 1.21
CA THR A 150 12.29 -11.05 2.23
C THR A 150 13.58 -10.25 2.43
N LYS A 151 14.17 -9.76 1.34
CA LYS A 151 15.40 -8.96 1.40
C LYS A 151 15.13 -7.58 2.01
N ALA A 152 14.03 -6.95 1.65
CA ALA A 152 13.60 -5.67 2.23
C ALA A 152 13.35 -5.79 3.72
N MET A 153 12.61 -6.82 4.17
CA MET A 153 12.33 -7.05 5.59
C MET A 153 13.61 -7.29 6.40
N ARG A 154 14.57 -8.05 5.88
CA ARG A 154 15.90 -8.21 6.53
C ARG A 154 16.63 -6.88 6.67
N LEU A 155 16.58 -6.00 5.67
CA LEU A 155 17.21 -4.69 5.75
C LEU A 155 16.53 -3.78 6.77
N ILE A 156 15.21 -3.85 6.91
CA ILE A 156 14.44 -3.11 7.91
C ILE A 156 14.80 -3.58 9.31
N THR A 157 14.71 -4.89 9.56
CA THR A 157 15.06 -5.48 10.86
C THR A 157 16.49 -5.14 11.28
N ARG A 158 17.44 -5.15 10.33
CA ARG A 158 18.82 -4.74 10.58
C ARG A 158 18.96 -3.24 10.86
N LYS A 159 18.13 -2.40 10.25
CA LYS A 159 18.22 -0.92 10.38
C LYS A 159 17.54 -0.40 11.64
N PHE A 160 16.41 -0.99 11.99
CA PHE A 160 15.59 -0.55 13.13
C PHE A 160 15.69 -1.58 14.27
N ASP A 161 14.85 -2.61 14.22
CA ASP A 161 14.84 -3.78 15.12
C ASP A 161 13.80 -4.81 14.63
N ASN A 162 13.66 -5.92 15.39
CA ASN A 162 12.65 -6.94 15.13
C ASN A 162 11.22 -6.45 15.39
N ALA A 163 11.02 -5.50 16.31
CA ALA A 163 9.68 -5.01 16.64
C ALA A 163 9.07 -4.23 15.48
N VAL A 164 9.84 -3.34 14.84
CA VAL A 164 9.40 -2.61 13.65
C VAL A 164 9.09 -3.57 12.49
N GLY A 165 9.95 -4.55 12.23
CA GLY A 165 9.70 -5.57 11.20
C GLY A 165 8.43 -6.37 11.49
N GLY A 166 8.28 -6.86 12.71
CA GLY A 166 7.10 -7.62 13.15
C GLY A 166 5.79 -6.81 13.06
N LYS A 167 5.83 -5.52 13.42
CA LYS A 167 4.66 -4.63 13.27
C LYS A 167 4.20 -4.50 11.81
N LEU A 168 5.13 -4.30 10.88
CA LEU A 168 4.82 -4.23 9.46
C LEU A 168 4.23 -5.55 8.91
N GLU A 169 4.71 -6.69 9.38
CA GLU A 169 4.16 -8.01 9.03
C GLU A 169 2.76 -8.21 9.63
N CYS A 170 2.56 -7.85 10.90
CA CYS A 170 1.24 -7.89 11.55
C CYS A 170 0.22 -7.00 10.81
N ASN A 171 0.60 -5.79 10.44
CA ASN A 171 -0.26 -4.88 9.69
C ASN A 171 -0.65 -5.49 8.32
N ALA A 172 0.31 -6.08 7.61
CA ALA A 172 0.05 -6.76 6.34
C ALA A 172 -0.93 -7.94 6.51
N GLN A 173 -0.78 -8.71 7.59
CA GLN A 173 -1.67 -9.82 7.92
C GLN A 173 -3.09 -9.34 8.27
N SER A 174 -3.23 -8.24 9.04
CA SER A 174 -4.52 -7.63 9.35
C SER A 174 -5.24 -7.21 8.06
N LEU A 175 -4.59 -6.44 7.20
CA LEU A 175 -5.16 -6.03 5.91
C LEU A 175 -5.49 -7.24 5.02
N PHE A 176 -4.64 -8.27 5.01
CA PHE A 176 -4.95 -9.50 4.27
C PHE A 176 -6.21 -10.18 4.80
N ASN A 177 -6.46 -10.16 6.11
CA ASN A 177 -7.66 -10.71 6.71
C ASN A 177 -8.91 -9.82 6.48
N GLY A 178 -8.71 -8.54 6.21
CA GLY A 178 -9.78 -7.54 6.03
C GLY A 178 -10.00 -6.66 7.26
N ASP A 179 -9.05 -6.71 8.20
CA ASP A 179 -9.07 -5.94 9.42
C ASP A 179 -8.23 -4.67 9.28
N ALA A 180 -8.66 -3.58 9.90
CA ALA A 180 -7.88 -2.36 10.01
C ALA A 180 -6.72 -2.59 10.98
N PRO A 181 -5.46 -2.36 10.60
CA PRO A 181 -4.33 -2.45 11.52
C PRO A 181 -4.44 -1.42 12.66
N ASP A 182 -4.06 -1.83 13.85
CA ASP A 182 -3.84 -0.91 14.97
C ASP A 182 -2.47 -0.24 14.79
N VAL A 183 -2.49 1.06 14.52
CA VAL A 183 -1.29 1.83 14.21
C VAL A 183 -1.16 3.05 15.11
N GLU A 184 0.07 3.35 15.50
CA GLU A 184 0.36 4.56 16.25
C GLU A 184 0.21 5.80 15.37
N GLN A 185 -0.09 6.94 16.00
CA GLN A 185 -0.15 8.21 15.31
C GLN A 185 1.22 8.57 14.75
N PRO A 186 1.32 8.91 13.46
CA PRO A 186 2.58 9.30 12.86
C PRO A 186 3.03 10.67 13.37
N VAL A 187 4.33 10.92 13.33
CA VAL A 187 4.91 12.22 13.71
C VAL A 187 5.33 13.01 12.48
N LEU A 188 5.23 14.34 12.59
CA LEU A 188 5.65 15.27 11.55
C LEU A 188 7.10 15.00 11.10
N ILE A 189 7.30 15.02 9.80
CA ILE A 189 8.61 14.87 9.19
C ILE A 189 9.20 16.27 8.99
N SER A 190 10.25 16.60 9.75
CA SER A 190 10.97 17.86 9.56
C SER A 190 11.59 17.95 8.15
N LYS A 191 11.62 19.14 7.58
CA LYS A 191 12.27 19.36 6.26
C LYS A 191 13.74 18.93 6.31
N TRP A 192 14.26 18.38 5.21
CA TRP A 192 15.68 18.31 4.98
C TRP A 192 16.17 19.75 4.72
N PHE A 193 17.16 20.18 5.49
CA PHE A 193 17.96 21.35 5.13
C PHE A 193 19.08 20.90 4.22
#